data_b14102a368a73ad3bd810bd59b940586
#
_entry.id   b14102a368a73ad3bd810bd59b940586
#
_cell.length_a   1.000
_cell.length_b   1.000
_cell.length_c   1.000
_cell.angle_alpha   90.00
_cell.angle_beta   90.00
_cell.angle_gamma   90.00
#
_symmetry.space_group_name_H-M   'P 1'
#
loop_
_entity.id
_entity.type
_entity.pdbx_description
1 polymer ?
#
loop_
_entity_poly.entity_id
_entity_poly.type
_entity_poly.pdbx_seq_one_letter_code
_entity_poly.pdbx_strand_id
1 'polypeptide(L)'
;MAARVKAMEKRPLERFREKLVTGDRGWFFANIAGKVAERRVAMNMSQRELAELCGTTQSAIARLERGGRPPRIDTLLRIAEALDCDLVVDLNPRS
;
A
#
# COMPACT_ATOMS: atom_id res chain seq x y z
N MET A 1 -15.73 -2.77 -21.82
CA MET A 1 -14.89 -3.15 -20.70
C MET A 1 -14.94 -2.13 -19.58
N ALA A 2 -14.75 -0.88 -19.89
CA ALA A 2 -14.76 0.16 -18.86
C ALA A 2 -16.09 0.21 -18.08
N ALA A 3 -17.20 0.09 -18.76
CA ALA A 3 -18.50 0.15 -18.10
C ALA A 3 -18.72 -1.03 -17.16
N ARG A 4 -18.30 -2.21 -17.56
CA ARG A 4 -18.45 -3.40 -16.74
C ARG A 4 -17.54 -3.32 -15.49
N VAL A 5 -16.31 -2.91 -15.69
CA VAL A 5 -15.37 -2.76 -14.58
C VAL A 5 -15.90 -1.71 -13.61
N LYS A 6 -16.41 -0.62 -14.14
CA LYS A 6 -16.95 0.44 -13.32
C LYS A 6 -18.14 -0.05 -12.49
N ALA A 7 -19.02 -0.85 -13.08
CA ALA A 7 -20.17 -1.38 -12.36
C ALA A 7 -19.73 -2.30 -11.22
N MET A 8 -18.73 -3.13 -11.45
CA MET A 8 -18.23 -4.04 -10.44
C MET A 8 -17.51 -3.31 -9.32
N GLU A 9 -16.82 -2.26 -9.66
CA GLU A 9 -15.99 -1.54 -8.70
C GLU A 9 -16.73 -0.44 -7.95
N LYS A 10 -17.94 -0.10 -8.39
CA LYS A 10 -18.65 1.03 -7.84
C LYS A 10 -18.82 0.96 -6.34
N ARG A 11 -19.24 -0.18 -5.81
CA ARG A 11 -19.43 -0.34 -4.37
C ARG A 11 -18.14 -0.28 -3.58
N PRO A 12 -17.08 -1.01 -3.98
CA PRO A 12 -15.80 -0.87 -3.28
C PRO A 12 -15.26 0.53 -3.39
N LEU A 13 -15.44 1.16 -4.56
CA LEU A 13 -14.96 2.51 -4.80
C LEU A 13 -15.70 3.51 -3.91
N GLU A 14 -17.00 3.35 -3.77
CA GLU A 14 -17.78 4.23 -2.91
C GLU A 14 -17.36 4.10 -1.45
N ARG A 15 -17.13 2.89 -0.98
CA ARG A 15 -16.64 2.66 0.38
C ARG A 15 -15.28 3.30 0.59
N PHE A 16 -14.43 3.18 -0.40
CA PHE A 16 -13.11 3.78 -0.34
C PHE A 16 -13.22 5.30 -0.23
N ARG A 17 -14.07 5.88 -1.05
CA ARG A 17 -14.30 7.32 -1.03
C ARG A 17 -14.86 7.78 0.30
N GLU A 18 -15.81 7.03 0.85
CA GLU A 18 -16.38 7.35 2.15
C GLU A 18 -15.31 7.42 3.23
N LYS A 19 -14.42 6.44 3.24
CA LYS A 19 -13.35 6.41 4.22
C LYS A 19 -12.41 7.59 4.07
N LEU A 20 -12.10 7.96 2.84
CA LEU A 20 -11.23 9.11 2.60
C LEU A 20 -11.92 10.42 2.98
N VAL A 21 -13.20 10.55 2.62
CA VAL A 21 -13.96 11.76 2.91
C VAL A 21 -14.16 11.95 4.40
N THR A 22 -14.38 10.86 5.13
CA THR A 22 -14.57 10.93 6.57
C THR A 22 -13.26 11.06 7.34
N GLY A 23 -12.13 11.11 6.62
CA GLY A 23 -10.84 11.24 7.25
C GLY A 23 -10.18 9.92 7.63
N ASP A 24 -10.77 8.79 7.22
CA ASP A 24 -10.23 7.48 7.55
C ASP A 24 -9.13 7.08 6.56
N ARG A 25 -8.14 7.95 6.40
CA ARG A 25 -7.00 7.68 5.54
C ARG A 25 -6.11 6.60 6.12
N GLY A 26 -6.17 6.44 7.42
CA GLY A 26 -5.42 5.39 8.10
C GLY A 26 -5.76 4.00 7.57
N TRP A 27 -7.02 3.78 7.20
CA TRP A 27 -7.42 2.50 6.64
C TRP A 27 -6.65 2.19 5.35
N PHE A 28 -6.54 3.18 4.47
CA PHE A 28 -5.85 3.00 3.19
C PHE A 28 -4.38 2.65 3.39
N PHE A 29 -3.71 3.43 4.24
CA PHE A 29 -2.28 3.21 4.48
C PHE A 29 -2.03 1.94 5.30
N ALA A 30 -2.95 1.61 6.20
CA ALA A 30 -2.84 0.36 6.94
C ALA A 30 -2.97 -0.85 6.01
N ASN A 31 -3.81 -0.75 5.00
CA ASN A 31 -3.96 -1.81 4.01
C ASN A 31 -2.67 -2.03 3.23
N ILE A 32 -2.03 -0.96 2.79
CA ILE A 32 -0.74 -1.05 2.11
C ILE A 32 0.32 -1.62 3.05
N ALA A 33 0.36 -1.13 4.27
CA ALA A 33 1.31 -1.59 5.28
C ALA A 33 1.18 -3.10 5.53
N GLY A 34 -0.06 -3.56 5.63
CA GLY A 34 -0.31 -4.99 5.82
C GLY A 34 0.18 -5.83 4.65
N LYS A 35 0.00 -5.33 3.43
CA LYS A 35 0.45 -6.04 2.24
C LYS A 35 1.98 -6.09 2.17
N VAL A 36 2.65 -5.03 2.58
CA VAL A 36 4.11 -5.01 2.63
C VAL A 36 4.61 -6.06 3.62
N ALA A 37 4.06 -6.07 4.83
CA ALA A 37 4.46 -7.03 5.86
C ALA A 37 4.18 -8.46 5.42
N GLU A 38 3.02 -8.70 4.85
CA GLU A 38 2.60 -10.02 4.39
C GLU A 38 3.55 -10.55 3.31
N ARG A 39 3.85 -9.73 2.32
CA ARG A 39 4.74 -10.13 1.24
C ARG A 39 6.16 -10.36 1.74
N ARG A 40 6.62 -9.48 2.64
CA ARG A 40 7.95 -9.63 3.23
C ARG A 40 8.09 -10.97 3.94
N VAL A 41 7.11 -11.31 4.77
CA VAL A 41 7.11 -12.58 5.50
C VAL A 41 7.04 -13.75 4.53
N ALA A 42 6.23 -13.65 3.49
CA ALA A 42 6.12 -14.70 2.48
C ALA A 42 7.45 -14.96 1.78
N MET A 43 8.31 -13.97 1.71
CA MET A 43 9.63 -14.11 1.10
C MET A 43 10.72 -14.47 2.12
N ASN A 44 10.32 -14.81 3.35
CA ASN A 44 11.26 -15.12 4.43
C ASN A 44 12.25 -14.00 4.70
N MET A 45 11.78 -12.78 4.62
CA MET A 45 12.62 -11.60 4.74
C MET A 45 12.33 -10.91 6.06
N SER A 46 13.37 -10.53 6.80
CA SER A 46 13.20 -9.74 8.01
C SER A 46 13.00 -8.27 7.66
N GLN A 47 12.49 -7.49 8.62
CA GLN A 47 12.38 -6.05 8.43
C GLN A 47 13.75 -5.43 8.15
N ARG A 48 14.78 -5.93 8.82
CA ARG A 48 16.13 -5.45 8.63
C ARG A 48 16.63 -5.72 7.21
N GLU A 49 16.37 -6.92 6.71
CA GLU A 49 16.75 -7.27 5.33
C GLU A 49 16.05 -6.39 4.31
N LEU A 50 14.75 -6.18 4.50
CA LEU A 50 14.02 -5.29 3.62
C LEU A 50 14.57 -3.88 3.67
N ALA A 51 14.88 -3.40 4.88
CA ALA A 51 15.45 -2.06 5.05
C ALA A 51 16.78 -1.92 4.30
N GLU A 52 17.62 -2.93 4.38
CA GLU A 52 18.90 -2.91 3.68
C GLU A 52 18.71 -2.85 2.16
N LEU A 53 17.78 -3.64 1.65
CA LEU A 53 17.50 -3.64 0.22
C LEU A 53 16.93 -2.30 -0.26
N CYS A 54 16.19 -1.62 0.60
CA CYS A 54 15.57 -0.35 0.25
C CYS A 54 16.44 0.87 0.55
N GLY A 55 17.61 0.65 1.17
CA GLY A 55 18.48 1.76 1.54
C GLY A 55 17.90 2.61 2.67
N THR A 56 17.19 1.99 3.59
CA THR A 56 16.59 2.68 4.72
C THR A 56 16.89 1.93 6.02
N THR A 57 16.23 2.28 7.10
CA THR A 57 16.46 1.68 8.40
C THR A 57 15.34 0.71 8.78
N GLN A 58 15.68 -0.24 9.64
CA GLN A 58 14.67 -1.16 10.16
C GLN A 58 13.53 -0.39 10.85
N SER A 59 13.88 0.66 11.59
CA SER A 59 12.86 1.48 12.27
C SER A 59 11.87 2.08 11.29
N ALA A 60 12.37 2.51 10.11
CA ALA A 60 11.50 3.08 9.07
C ALA A 60 10.56 2.02 8.52
N ILE A 61 11.06 0.81 8.27
CA ILE A 61 10.22 -0.29 7.78
C ILE A 61 9.19 -0.68 8.85
N ALA A 62 9.62 -0.80 10.09
CA ALA A 62 8.71 -1.15 11.18
C ALA A 62 7.58 -0.12 11.31
N ARG A 63 7.91 1.16 11.20
CA ARG A 63 6.94 2.24 11.28
C ARG A 63 5.98 2.20 10.10
N LEU A 64 6.51 1.93 8.91
CA LEU A 64 5.69 1.81 7.71
C LEU A 64 4.70 0.66 7.85
N GLU A 65 5.16 -0.48 8.33
CA GLU A 65 4.30 -1.67 8.48
C GLU A 65 3.23 -1.49 9.55
N ARG A 66 3.41 -0.54 10.48
CA ARG A 66 2.36 -0.20 11.44
C ARG A 66 1.25 0.65 10.82
N GLY A 67 1.51 1.25 9.65
CA GLY A 67 0.48 1.97 8.94
C GLY A 67 0.10 3.32 9.52
N GLY A 68 0.91 3.86 10.44
CA GLY A 68 0.56 5.09 11.12
C GLY A 68 0.82 6.36 10.32
N ARG A 69 1.71 6.30 9.36
CA ARG A 69 2.11 7.44 8.55
C ARG A 69 2.12 7.05 7.09
N PRO A 70 1.58 7.90 6.19
CA PRO A 70 1.61 7.58 4.77
C PRO A 70 3.05 7.58 4.26
N PRO A 71 3.46 6.52 3.57
CA PRO A 71 4.79 6.47 2.97
C PRO A 71 4.83 7.29 1.69
N ARG A 72 6.03 7.69 1.31
CA ARG A 72 6.21 8.37 0.04
C ARG A 72 6.14 7.37 -1.10
N ILE A 73 5.74 7.85 -2.27
CA ILE A 73 5.62 6.98 -3.45
C ILE A 73 6.98 6.37 -3.82
N ASP A 74 8.05 7.16 -3.77
CA ASP A 74 9.37 6.64 -4.09
C ASP A 74 9.82 5.55 -3.12
N THR A 75 9.44 5.67 -1.86
CA THR A 75 9.71 4.63 -0.87
C THR A 75 8.94 3.36 -1.22
N LEU A 76 7.66 3.49 -1.58
CA LEU A 76 6.85 2.35 -1.97
C LEU A 76 7.39 1.66 -3.21
N LEU A 77 7.91 2.43 -4.16
CA LEU A 77 8.51 1.86 -5.37
C LEU A 77 9.73 1.01 -5.04
N ARG A 78 10.59 1.48 -4.15
CA ARG A 78 11.75 0.70 -3.73
C ARG A 78 11.35 -0.56 -3.00
N ILE A 79 10.35 -0.45 -2.14
CA ILE A 79 9.83 -1.61 -1.40
C ILE A 79 9.23 -2.64 -2.36
N ALA A 80 8.43 -2.18 -3.31
CA ALA A 80 7.81 -3.07 -4.29
C ALA A 80 8.89 -3.83 -5.06
N GLU A 81 9.93 -3.13 -5.50
CA GLU A 81 11.02 -3.76 -6.22
C GLU A 81 11.75 -4.79 -5.36
N ALA A 82 12.03 -4.45 -4.10
CA ALA A 82 12.69 -5.36 -3.17
C ALA A 82 11.85 -6.60 -2.90
N LEU A 83 10.54 -6.46 -2.93
CA LEU A 83 9.60 -7.56 -2.68
C LEU A 83 9.14 -8.26 -3.95
N ASP A 84 9.73 -7.91 -5.09
CA ASP A 84 9.38 -8.47 -6.40
C ASP A 84 7.89 -8.32 -6.67
N CYS A 85 7.39 -7.12 -6.46
CA CYS A 85 5.99 -6.77 -6.67
C CYS A 85 5.89 -5.54 -7.56
N ASP A 86 4.78 -5.44 -8.26
CA ASP A 86 4.43 -4.21 -8.96
C ASP A 86 3.63 -3.32 -8.04
N LEU A 87 4.01 -2.05 -7.98
CA LEU A 87 3.21 -1.07 -7.27
C LEU A 87 2.14 -0.56 -8.23
N VAL A 88 0.88 -0.77 -7.86
CA VAL A 88 -0.23 -0.33 -8.69
C VAL A 88 -0.89 0.87 -8.03
N VAL A 89 -0.86 2.00 -8.73
CA VAL A 89 -1.51 3.24 -8.29
C VAL A 89 -2.41 3.68 -9.44
N ASP A 90 -3.65 3.99 -9.12
CA ASP A 90 -4.62 4.29 -10.15
C ASP A 90 -5.49 5.46 -9.74
N LEU A 91 -6.06 6.11 -10.74
CA LEU A 91 -7.00 7.20 -10.56
C LEU A 91 -8.30 6.80 -11.24
N ASN A 92 -9.36 6.71 -10.47
CA ASN A 92 -10.66 6.35 -11.00
C ASN A 92 -11.57 7.57 -10.98
N PRO A 93 -12.12 7.97 -12.13
CA PRO A 93 -13.02 9.12 -12.16
C PRO A 93 -14.24 8.88 -11.28
N ARG A 94 -14.71 9.94 -10.67
CA ARG A 94 -15.98 9.87 -9.94
C ARG A 94 -17.10 9.73 -10.94
N SER A 95 -18.07 8.92 -10.61
CA SER A 95 -19.25 8.76 -11.48
C SER A 95 -20.39 9.66 -11.09
#